data_78cad4a66c4bcefb0f5f14348eee4ae7
#
_entry.id   78cad4a66c4bcefb0f5f14348eee4ae7
#
_cell.length_a   1.000
_cell.length_b   1.000
_cell.length_c   1.000
_cell.angle_alpha   90.00
_cell.angle_beta   90.00
_cell.angle_gamma   90.00
#
_symmetry.space_group_name_H-M   'P 1'
#
loop_
_entity.id
_entity.type
_entity.pdbx_description
1 polymer ?
#
loop_
_entity_poly.entity_id
_entity_poly.type
_entity_poly.pdbx_seq_one_letter_code
_entity_poly.pdbx_strand_id
1 'polypeptide(L)'
;VVSERGTREMLYGLPGADAEAVEAAMERIAPELFAACPDLLLQLVTMMSPALARREGVRMYACNQRPNEFVVTYPKAYHSGLNQGFNLNEAVNFALPDWVMDGLACVRRYQKHARQPVFSHDELLVSIALHNQQLHTAAWLLPAFDDMGLREILCRDRVRS
;
A
#
# COMPACT_ATOMS: atom_id res chain seq x y z
N VAL A 1 12.23 5.73 -1.57
CA VAL A 1 13.51 5.08 -1.95
C VAL A 1 14.52 6.16 -2.27
N VAL A 2 15.71 6.04 -1.74
CA VAL A 2 16.87 6.87 -2.14
C VAL A 2 17.90 5.96 -2.81
N SER A 3 18.43 6.38 -3.96
CA SER A 3 19.55 5.70 -4.60
C SER A 3 20.85 6.37 -4.14
N GLU A 4 21.73 5.61 -3.50
CA GLU A 4 22.99 6.15 -2.96
C GLU A 4 24.14 6.05 -3.96
N ARG A 5 24.31 4.90 -4.60
CA ARG A 5 25.42 4.63 -5.52
C ARG A 5 25.03 3.60 -6.57
N GLY A 6 25.68 3.69 -7.72
CA GLY A 6 25.61 2.66 -8.76
C GLY A 6 24.86 3.10 -10.02
N THR A 7 24.30 2.13 -10.70
CA THR A 7 23.50 2.35 -11.91
C THR A 7 22.10 2.86 -11.56
N ARG A 8 21.41 3.32 -12.58
CA ARG A 8 20.03 3.80 -12.45
C ARG A 8 19.06 2.66 -12.14
N GLU A 9 17.97 3.02 -11.50
CA GLU A 9 16.81 2.15 -11.35
C GLU A 9 15.66 2.69 -12.20
N MET A 10 15.07 1.82 -13.02
CA MET A 10 13.86 2.15 -13.78
C MET A 10 12.65 1.81 -12.92
N LEU A 11 11.92 2.84 -12.49
CA LEU A 11 10.70 2.71 -11.71
C LEU A 11 9.47 2.96 -12.57
N TYR A 12 8.45 2.15 -12.37
CA TYR A 12 7.11 2.33 -12.95
C TYR A 12 6.12 2.59 -11.82
N GLY A 13 5.28 3.60 -11.99
CA GLY A 13 4.26 3.98 -11.02
C GLY A 13 2.89 4.10 -11.67
N LEU A 14 1.88 3.65 -10.97
CA LEU A 14 0.48 3.72 -11.37
C LEU A 14 -0.28 4.54 -10.31
N PRO A 15 -1.04 5.57 -10.70
CA PRO A 15 -1.74 6.42 -9.73
C PRO A 15 -2.63 5.63 -8.79
N GLY A 16 -2.67 6.01 -7.51
CA GLY A 16 -3.55 5.37 -6.52
C GLY A 16 -5.03 5.43 -6.89
N ALA A 17 -5.45 6.47 -7.63
CA ALA A 17 -6.81 6.59 -8.16
C ALA A 17 -7.17 5.50 -9.18
N ASP A 18 -6.17 4.87 -9.81
CA ASP A 18 -6.37 3.79 -10.79
C ASP A 18 -6.16 2.40 -10.16
N ALA A 19 -5.96 2.30 -8.84
CA ALA A 19 -5.62 1.04 -8.18
C ALA A 19 -6.61 -0.10 -8.50
N GLU A 20 -7.91 0.16 -8.44
CA GLU A 20 -8.94 -0.84 -8.77
C GLU A 20 -8.89 -1.25 -10.25
N ALA A 21 -8.65 -0.30 -11.15
CA ALA A 21 -8.50 -0.59 -12.58
C ALA A 21 -7.25 -1.43 -12.85
N VAL A 22 -6.16 -1.17 -12.13
CA VAL A 22 -4.92 -1.97 -12.19
C VAL A 22 -5.19 -3.41 -11.75
N GLU A 23 -5.86 -3.60 -10.62
CA GLU A 23 -6.20 -4.91 -10.06
C GLU A 23 -7.10 -5.70 -11.03
N ALA A 24 -8.16 -5.07 -11.52
CA ALA A 24 -9.05 -5.68 -12.50
C ALA A 24 -8.34 -6.02 -13.83
N ALA A 25 -7.39 -5.20 -14.26
CA ALA A 25 -6.59 -5.50 -15.44
C ALA A 25 -5.69 -6.72 -15.22
N MET A 26 -5.03 -6.81 -14.06
CA MET A 26 -4.19 -7.97 -13.71
C MET A 26 -5.01 -9.27 -13.65
N GLU A 27 -6.20 -9.23 -13.05
CA GLU A 27 -7.11 -10.39 -13.01
C GLU A 27 -7.53 -10.84 -14.42
N ARG A 28 -7.83 -9.90 -15.33
CA ARG A 28 -8.16 -10.24 -16.72
C ARG A 28 -6.99 -10.83 -17.51
N ILE A 29 -5.78 -10.38 -17.22
CA ILE A 29 -4.56 -10.83 -17.91
C ILE A 29 -4.15 -12.23 -17.47
N ALA A 30 -4.34 -12.58 -16.21
CA ALA A 30 -3.87 -13.84 -15.64
C ALA A 30 -4.91 -14.50 -14.72
N PRO A 31 -6.13 -14.81 -15.21
CA PRO A 31 -7.22 -15.30 -14.37
C PRO A 31 -6.88 -16.61 -13.65
N GLU A 32 -6.08 -17.47 -14.26
CA GLU A 32 -5.68 -18.74 -13.65
C GLU A 32 -4.79 -18.52 -12.42
N LEU A 33 -3.94 -17.49 -12.43
CA LEU A 33 -3.07 -17.18 -11.31
C LEU A 33 -3.90 -16.68 -10.11
N PHE A 34 -4.91 -15.84 -10.36
CA PHE A 34 -5.80 -15.35 -9.30
C PHE A 34 -6.74 -16.44 -8.79
N ALA A 35 -7.17 -17.37 -9.65
CA ALA A 35 -7.94 -18.54 -9.22
C ALA A 35 -7.11 -19.47 -8.31
N ALA A 36 -5.83 -19.66 -8.62
CA ALA A 36 -4.92 -20.46 -7.81
C ALA A 36 -4.43 -19.74 -6.55
N CYS A 37 -4.31 -18.41 -6.60
CA CYS A 37 -3.77 -17.57 -5.53
C CYS A 37 -4.61 -16.28 -5.42
N PRO A 38 -5.74 -16.30 -4.69
CA PRO A 38 -6.63 -15.13 -4.58
C PRO A 38 -5.99 -13.90 -3.95
N ASP A 39 -4.89 -14.07 -3.23
CA ASP A 39 -4.12 -13.01 -2.59
C ASP A 39 -2.82 -12.66 -3.35
N LEU A 40 -2.73 -12.98 -4.64
CA LEU A 40 -1.54 -12.82 -5.48
C LEU A 40 -0.93 -11.42 -5.38
N LEU A 41 -1.74 -10.37 -5.39
CA LEU A 41 -1.26 -8.99 -5.30
C LEU A 41 -0.63 -8.63 -3.94
N LEU A 42 -0.95 -9.38 -2.88
CA LEU A 42 -0.35 -9.20 -1.56
C LEU A 42 1.01 -9.90 -1.44
N GLN A 43 1.39 -10.71 -2.42
CA GLN A 43 2.68 -11.41 -2.43
C GLN A 43 3.82 -10.58 -3.02
N LEU A 44 3.51 -9.42 -3.63
CA LEU A 44 4.47 -8.45 -4.18
C LEU A 44 5.43 -9.02 -5.24
N VAL A 45 4.97 -10.01 -6.01
CA VAL A 45 5.79 -10.71 -7.01
C VAL A 45 5.31 -10.50 -8.45
N THR A 46 4.21 -9.77 -8.64
CA THR A 46 3.57 -9.60 -9.94
C THR A 46 3.87 -8.23 -10.51
N MET A 47 4.30 -8.18 -11.76
CA MET A 47 4.56 -6.94 -12.48
C MET A 47 3.72 -6.89 -13.76
N MET A 48 3.25 -5.70 -14.11
CA MET A 48 2.60 -5.41 -15.39
C MET A 48 3.57 -4.62 -16.28
N SER A 49 3.76 -5.07 -17.53
CA SER A 49 4.58 -4.30 -18.47
C SER A 49 3.86 -3.03 -18.93
N PRO A 50 4.59 -1.96 -19.33
CA PRO A 50 3.98 -0.74 -19.86
C PRO A 50 3.11 -0.98 -21.09
N ALA A 51 3.46 -1.95 -21.92
CA ALA A 51 2.68 -2.31 -23.10
C ALA A 51 1.32 -2.92 -22.72
N LEU A 52 1.32 -3.79 -21.70
CA LEU A 52 0.09 -4.38 -21.13
C LEU A 52 -0.78 -3.32 -20.47
N ALA A 53 -0.21 -2.45 -19.63
CA ALA A 53 -0.93 -1.36 -18.97
C ALA A 53 -1.65 -0.47 -20.01
N ARG A 54 -0.95 -0.11 -21.11
CA ARG A 54 -1.53 0.68 -22.20
C ARG A 54 -2.69 -0.04 -22.88
N ARG A 55 -2.55 -1.35 -23.15
CA ARG A 55 -3.60 -2.16 -23.77
C ARG A 55 -4.86 -2.23 -22.89
N GLU A 56 -4.67 -2.32 -21.58
CA GLU A 56 -5.75 -2.39 -20.59
C GLU A 56 -6.31 -1.00 -20.21
N GLY A 57 -5.80 0.09 -20.81
CA GLY A 57 -6.26 1.44 -20.53
C GLY A 57 -5.82 1.99 -19.17
N VAL A 58 -4.82 1.38 -18.55
CA VAL A 58 -4.29 1.80 -17.24
C VAL A 58 -3.16 2.80 -17.45
N ARG A 59 -3.20 3.91 -16.70
CA ARG A 59 -2.13 4.92 -16.72
C ARG A 59 -0.90 4.39 -15.99
N MET A 60 0.24 4.41 -16.67
CA MET A 60 1.53 4.05 -16.10
C MET A 60 2.57 5.10 -16.43
N TYR A 61 3.30 5.52 -15.43
CA TYR A 61 4.38 6.49 -15.53
C TYR A 61 5.72 5.80 -15.28
N ALA A 62 6.76 6.30 -15.91
CA ALA A 62 8.12 5.79 -15.73
C ALA A 62 9.02 6.89 -15.15
N CYS A 63 9.88 6.51 -14.24
CA CYS A 63 10.91 7.35 -13.66
C CYS A 63 12.24 6.60 -13.68
N ASN A 64 13.29 7.29 -14.13
CA ASN A 64 14.64 6.73 -14.15
C ASN A 64 15.43 7.36 -13.01
N GLN A 65 15.37 6.75 -11.84
CA GLN A 65 16.03 7.23 -10.62
C GLN A 65 17.56 7.15 -10.76
N ARG A 66 18.20 8.25 -10.42
CA ARG A 66 19.69 8.39 -10.40
C ARG A 66 20.20 8.44 -8.96
N PRO A 67 21.50 8.26 -8.75
CA PRO A 67 22.12 8.50 -7.44
C PRO A 67 21.78 9.89 -6.88
N ASN A 68 21.50 9.95 -5.59
CA ASN A 68 21.08 11.14 -4.84
C ASN A 68 19.68 11.67 -5.19
N GLU A 69 18.85 10.89 -5.88
CA GLU A 69 17.45 11.22 -6.10
C GLU A 69 16.55 10.43 -5.16
N PHE A 70 15.46 11.08 -4.69
CA PHE A 70 14.43 10.45 -3.89
C PHE A 70 13.21 10.16 -4.77
N VAL A 71 12.64 8.97 -4.61
CA VAL A 71 11.32 8.64 -5.17
C VAL A 71 10.37 8.39 -4.03
N VAL A 72 9.26 9.12 -4.02
CA VAL A 72 8.19 9.00 -3.02
C VAL A 72 6.97 8.37 -3.68
N THR A 73 6.49 7.27 -3.11
CA THR A 73 5.27 6.59 -3.56
C THR A 73 4.12 6.97 -2.63
N TYR A 74 3.05 7.50 -3.21
CA TYR A 74 1.85 7.89 -2.47
C TYR A 74 0.96 6.68 -2.14
N PRO A 75 0.04 6.81 -1.16
CA PRO A 75 -0.90 5.75 -0.80
C PRO A 75 -1.65 5.19 -2.02
N LYS A 76 -1.91 3.88 -2.01
CA LYS A 76 -2.58 3.11 -3.08
C LYS A 76 -1.86 3.10 -4.44
N ALA A 77 -0.76 3.83 -4.61
CA ALA A 77 -0.02 3.81 -5.86
C ALA A 77 0.74 2.49 -6.02
N TYR A 78 0.34 1.68 -7.00
CA TYR A 78 1.13 0.51 -7.40
C TYR A 78 2.45 0.98 -8.01
N HIS A 79 3.52 0.33 -7.64
CA HIS A 79 4.84 0.64 -8.19
C HIS A 79 5.69 -0.63 -8.31
N SER A 80 6.60 -0.61 -9.27
CA SER A 80 7.57 -1.68 -9.49
C SER A 80 8.83 -1.09 -10.09
N GLY A 81 9.95 -1.78 -9.95
CA GLY A 81 11.22 -1.28 -10.45
C GLY A 81 12.15 -2.38 -10.93
N LEU A 82 13.11 -1.98 -11.74
CA LEU A 82 14.17 -2.82 -12.28
C LEU A 82 15.50 -2.09 -12.17
N ASN A 83 16.46 -2.73 -11.48
CA ASN A 83 17.83 -2.24 -11.44
C ASN A 83 18.49 -2.43 -12.81
N GLN A 84 19.10 -1.38 -13.34
CA GLN A 84 19.82 -1.43 -14.62
C GLN A 84 21.27 -1.94 -14.50
N GLY A 85 21.64 -2.39 -13.32
CA GLY A 85 22.95 -2.91 -12.98
C GLY A 85 23.16 -2.85 -11.46
N PHE A 86 24.41 -2.96 -11.02
CA PHE A 86 24.73 -2.86 -9.58
C PHE A 86 24.36 -1.46 -9.04
N ASN A 87 23.54 -1.41 -8.00
CA ASN A 87 23.22 -0.20 -7.28
C ASN A 87 23.01 -0.51 -5.78
N LEU A 88 22.96 0.54 -4.99
CA LEU A 88 22.59 0.53 -3.58
C LEU A 88 21.46 1.51 -3.36
N ASN A 89 20.29 0.99 -3.00
CA ASN A 89 19.11 1.77 -2.69
C ASN A 89 18.70 1.55 -1.23
N GLU A 90 18.25 2.62 -0.59
CA GLU A 90 17.62 2.56 0.71
C GLU A 90 16.14 2.92 0.56
N ALA A 91 15.26 2.17 1.22
CA ALA A 91 13.83 2.40 1.23
C ALA A 91 13.28 2.35 2.65
N VAL A 92 12.42 3.30 2.99
CA VAL A 92 11.71 3.35 4.27
C VAL A 92 10.25 3.66 4.04
N ASN A 93 9.39 3.00 4.80
CA ASN A 93 7.97 3.34 4.85
C ASN A 93 7.76 4.42 5.92
N PHE A 94 7.00 5.45 5.58
CA PHE A 94 6.53 6.46 6.53
C PHE A 94 5.06 6.76 6.27
N ALA A 95 4.36 7.22 7.29
CA ALA A 95 2.95 7.58 7.18
C ALA A 95 2.73 8.99 7.74
N LEU A 96 1.92 9.77 7.04
CA LEU A 96 1.35 11.01 7.53
C LEU A 96 -0.01 10.72 8.17
N PRO A 97 -0.58 11.63 8.99
CA PRO A 97 -1.87 11.40 9.65
C PRO A 97 -3.03 11.06 8.70
N ASP A 98 -3.03 11.61 7.51
CA ASP A 98 -4.02 11.34 6.45
C ASP A 98 -3.98 9.90 5.91
N TRP A 99 -2.86 9.18 6.10
CA TRP A 99 -2.75 7.77 5.71
C TRP A 99 -3.59 6.82 6.58
N VAL A 100 -4.02 7.25 7.76
CA VAL A 100 -4.68 6.38 8.76
C VAL A 100 -5.88 5.61 8.19
N MET A 101 -6.71 6.26 7.38
CA MET A 101 -7.87 5.61 6.75
C MET A 101 -7.46 4.63 5.64
N ASP A 102 -6.40 4.90 4.92
CA ASP A 102 -5.83 3.96 3.94
C ASP A 102 -5.24 2.73 4.64
N GLY A 103 -4.59 2.92 5.80
CA GLY A 103 -4.09 1.84 6.64
C GLY A 103 -5.23 0.92 7.13
N LEU A 104 -6.35 1.49 7.58
CA LEU A 104 -7.53 0.72 7.95
C LEU A 104 -8.10 -0.08 6.78
N ALA A 105 -8.16 0.52 5.59
CA ALA A 105 -8.58 -0.19 4.37
C ALA A 105 -7.65 -1.37 4.04
N CYS A 106 -6.34 -1.20 4.24
CA CYS A 106 -5.37 -2.29 4.11
C CYS A 106 -5.64 -3.43 5.10
N VAL A 107 -5.89 -3.13 6.37
CA VAL A 107 -6.24 -4.15 7.39
C VAL A 107 -7.47 -4.95 6.95
N ARG A 108 -8.52 -4.28 6.51
CA ARG A 108 -9.75 -4.93 6.02
C ARG A 108 -9.47 -5.84 4.81
N ARG A 109 -8.55 -5.43 3.93
CA ARG A 109 -8.12 -6.22 2.79
C ARG A 109 -7.33 -7.46 3.23
N TYR A 110 -6.41 -7.34 4.18
CA TYR A 110 -5.70 -8.48 4.75
C TYR A 110 -6.65 -9.48 5.42
N GLN A 111 -7.66 -9.00 6.15
CA GLN A 111 -8.67 -9.85 6.79
C GLN A 111 -9.45 -10.71 5.78
N LYS A 112 -9.77 -10.19 4.58
CA LYS A 112 -10.44 -10.96 3.53
C LYS A 112 -9.65 -12.20 3.08
N HIS A 113 -8.33 -12.14 3.19
CA HIS A 113 -7.42 -13.20 2.79
C HIS A 113 -6.81 -13.96 3.99
N ALA A 114 -7.36 -13.75 5.20
CA ALA A 114 -6.84 -14.34 6.45
C ALA A 114 -5.33 -14.07 6.66
N ARG A 115 -4.83 -12.95 6.18
CA ARG A 115 -3.44 -12.50 6.38
C ARG A 115 -3.32 -11.57 7.57
N GLN A 116 -2.22 -11.70 8.29
CA GLN A 116 -1.87 -10.75 9.34
C GLN A 116 -1.12 -9.55 8.76
N PRO A 117 -1.45 -8.32 9.20
CA PRO A 117 -0.65 -7.14 8.88
C PRO A 117 0.71 -7.19 9.60
N VAL A 118 1.68 -6.42 9.11
CA VAL A 118 3.03 -6.35 9.70
C VAL A 118 3.02 -5.74 11.10
N PHE A 119 2.08 -4.83 11.37
CA PHE A 119 1.85 -4.22 12.68
C PHE A 119 0.36 -4.03 12.93
N SER A 120 -0.03 -3.86 14.19
CA SER A 120 -1.41 -3.57 14.56
C SER A 120 -1.76 -2.13 14.24
N HIS A 121 -2.76 -1.91 13.39
CA HIS A 121 -3.27 -0.59 13.07
C HIS A 121 -3.90 0.08 14.32
N ASP A 122 -4.60 -0.69 15.14
CA ASP A 122 -5.23 -0.18 16.37
C ASP A 122 -4.17 0.26 17.39
N GLU A 123 -3.08 -0.49 17.54
CA GLU A 123 -1.94 -0.10 18.36
C GLU A 123 -1.26 1.16 17.85
N LEU A 124 -1.11 1.31 16.52
CA LEU A 124 -0.61 2.53 15.91
C LEU A 124 -1.49 3.73 16.26
N LEU A 125 -2.81 3.62 16.15
CA LEU A 125 -3.76 4.68 16.50
C LEU A 125 -3.60 5.12 17.95
N VAL A 126 -3.59 4.16 18.88
CA VAL A 126 -3.42 4.43 20.32
C VAL A 126 -2.07 5.08 20.58
N SER A 127 -1.00 4.59 19.97
CA SER A 127 0.34 5.14 20.12
C SER A 127 0.41 6.59 19.63
N ILE A 128 -0.17 6.90 18.47
CA ILE A 128 -0.21 8.27 17.95
C ILE A 128 -1.00 9.18 18.89
N ALA A 129 -2.16 8.74 19.38
CA ALA A 129 -3.00 9.52 20.28
C ALA A 129 -2.30 9.84 21.61
N LEU A 130 -1.52 8.90 22.13
CA LEU A 130 -0.78 9.08 23.39
C LEU A 130 0.42 10.05 23.24
N HIS A 131 1.05 10.08 22.06
CA HIS A 131 2.30 10.81 21.86
C HIS A 131 2.15 12.08 21.01
N ASN A 132 1.00 12.32 20.40
CA ASN A 132 0.77 13.48 19.55
C ASN A 132 -0.41 14.32 20.06
N GLN A 133 -0.12 15.58 20.44
CA GLN A 133 -1.11 16.52 20.99
C GLN A 133 -1.62 17.53 19.96
N GLN A 134 -1.31 17.36 18.68
CA GLN A 134 -1.70 18.31 17.65
C GLN A 134 -3.15 18.10 17.22
N LEU A 135 -3.95 19.16 17.25
CA LEU A 135 -5.38 19.12 16.94
C LEU A 135 -5.68 18.59 15.53
N HIS A 136 -4.87 18.99 14.54
CA HIS A 136 -5.06 18.50 13.17
C HIS A 136 -4.82 16.98 13.04
N THR A 137 -3.87 16.42 13.79
CA THR A 137 -3.67 14.97 13.85
C THR A 137 -4.89 14.28 14.46
N ALA A 138 -5.44 14.83 15.55
CA ALA A 138 -6.64 14.28 16.15
C ALA A 138 -7.83 14.23 15.17
N ALA A 139 -7.98 15.24 14.32
CA ALA A 139 -9.04 15.27 13.31
C ALA A 139 -8.95 14.11 12.30
N TRP A 140 -7.74 13.69 11.93
CA TRP A 140 -7.51 12.52 11.07
C TRP A 140 -7.72 11.19 11.79
N LEU A 141 -7.44 11.14 13.10
CA LEU A 141 -7.56 9.92 13.90
C LEU A 141 -9.00 9.61 14.29
N LEU A 142 -9.85 10.60 14.49
CA LEU A 142 -11.19 10.45 15.05
C LEU A 142 -12.04 9.40 14.33
N PRO A 143 -12.19 9.41 12.99
CA PRO A 143 -12.98 8.40 12.28
C PRO A 143 -12.46 6.97 12.46
N ALA A 144 -11.13 6.82 12.58
CA ALA A 144 -10.50 5.52 12.78
C ALA A 144 -10.70 5.01 14.22
N PHE A 145 -10.70 5.90 15.22
CA PHE A 145 -11.05 5.56 16.59
C PHE A 145 -12.51 5.15 16.76
N ASP A 146 -13.43 5.85 16.10
CA ASP A 146 -14.85 5.49 16.10
C ASP A 146 -15.05 4.08 15.52
N ASP A 147 -14.42 3.78 14.38
CA ASP A 147 -14.46 2.44 13.77
C ASP A 147 -13.85 1.38 14.69
N MET A 148 -12.71 1.68 15.32
CA MET A 148 -12.05 0.77 16.28
C MET A 148 -12.95 0.48 17.48
N GLY A 149 -13.55 1.52 18.06
CA GLY A 149 -14.46 1.38 19.21
C GLY A 149 -15.70 0.54 18.89
N LEU A 150 -16.33 0.78 17.75
CA LEU A 150 -17.49 0.00 17.29
C LEU A 150 -17.13 -1.47 17.05
N ARG A 151 -16.00 -1.75 16.40
CA ARG A 151 -15.53 -3.12 16.17
C ARG A 151 -15.27 -3.85 17.47
N GLU A 152 -14.63 -3.20 18.42
CA GLU A 152 -14.31 -3.78 19.72
C GLU A 152 -15.58 -4.12 20.53
N ILE A 153 -16.58 -3.21 20.55
CA ILE A 153 -17.88 -3.46 21.20
C ILE A 153 -18.56 -4.68 20.57
N LEU A 154 -18.66 -4.72 19.25
CA LEU A 154 -19.28 -5.84 18.52
C LEU A 154 -18.57 -7.18 18.76
N CYS A 155 -17.25 -7.16 18.82
CA CYS A 155 -16.46 -8.37 19.12
C CYS A 155 -16.70 -8.87 20.55
N ARG A 156 -16.75 -7.98 21.53
CA ARG A 156 -17.03 -8.33 22.93
C ARG A 156 -18.44 -8.88 23.12
N ASP A 157 -19.42 -8.31 22.46
CA ASP A 157 -20.80 -8.79 22.53
C ASP A 157 -20.95 -10.20 21.96
N ARG A 158 -20.24 -10.52 20.85
CA ARG A 158 -20.23 -11.87 20.28
C ARG A 158 -19.59 -12.92 21.19
N VAL A 159 -18.63 -12.52 22.02
CA VAL A 159 -17.98 -13.47 22.97
C VAL A 159 -18.86 -13.69 24.21
N ARG A 160 -19.74 -12.73 24.53
CA ARG A 160 -20.65 -12.82 25.69
C ARG A 160 -21.96 -13.57 25.39
N SER A 161 -22.33 -13.69 24.12
CA SER A 161 -23.51 -14.45 23.65
C SER A 161 -23.18 -15.93 23.45
#